data_239b5a1fc84421ad196202ec006e5ca2
#
_entry.id   239b5a1fc84421ad196202ec006e5ca2
#
_cell.length_a   1.000
_cell.length_b   1.000
_cell.length_c   1.000
_cell.angle_alpha   90.00
_cell.angle_beta   90.00
_cell.angle_gamma   90.00
#
_symmetry.space_group_name_H-M   'P 1'
#
loop_
_entity.id
_entity.type
_entity.pdbx_description
1 polymer ?
#
loop_
_entity_poly.entity_id
_entity_poly.type
_entity_poly.pdbx_seq_one_letter_code
_entity_poly.pdbx_strand_id
1 'polypeptide(L)'
;MATALRSGINLLDTAINYRHQRSERAIGTVLCELAAGGELRRDEVLVCTKAGFLAFDGDMPADMRGYFMREYVQPGILDPQQVAGGSHCMAPRYLADQIERSRRNLGLETIDVFYIHNPESQLAEVERPGFRERLHAAFGMLEETVKQNKIRFYGVATWNGLRLREEERDYISLAALLDIARAAGGEQHHFRFLQLPFNLGMTEAFARANQLLDGERMSVIKMAARAGLAVVGSATLHQGQLIRNLPDFVRHGLGMAGDAANAIQFSRSAPGLTTSLIGMGSPDHVLANLEPASHPPTPPEQWAKLFGAR
;
A
#
# COMPACT_ATOMS: atom_id res chain seq x y z
N MET A 1 -6.18 9.89 15.08
CA MET A 1 -5.93 10.44 13.73
C MET A 1 -5.70 11.96 13.78
N ALA A 2 -6.62 12.76 14.30
CA ALA A 2 -6.39 14.22 14.43
C ALA A 2 -5.05 14.56 15.08
N THR A 3 -4.68 13.89 16.18
CA THR A 3 -3.36 14.03 16.81
C THR A 3 -2.21 13.81 15.82
N ALA A 4 -2.29 12.78 14.97
CA ALA A 4 -1.25 12.48 13.99
C ALA A 4 -1.09 13.61 12.96
N LEU A 5 -2.21 14.08 12.39
CA LEU A 5 -2.20 15.18 11.43
C LEU A 5 -1.68 16.48 12.04
N ARG A 6 -2.15 16.85 13.24
CA ARG A 6 -1.64 18.01 13.99
C ARG A 6 -0.14 17.91 14.32
N SER A 7 0.39 16.71 14.36
CA SER A 7 1.82 16.45 14.61
C SER A 7 2.66 16.36 13.31
N GLY A 8 2.08 16.70 12.14
CA GLY A 8 2.80 16.76 10.86
C GLY A 8 2.84 15.47 10.07
N ILE A 9 2.12 14.41 10.49
CA ILE A 9 1.94 13.21 9.64
C ILE A 9 1.04 13.61 8.48
N ASN A 10 1.53 13.45 7.26
CA ASN A 10 0.88 13.93 6.05
C ASN A 10 0.52 12.84 5.03
N LEU A 11 0.65 11.56 5.39
CA LEU A 11 0.18 10.44 4.58
C LEU A 11 -0.75 9.57 5.41
N LEU A 12 -1.97 9.37 4.92
CA LEU A 12 -2.98 8.49 5.49
C LEU A 12 -3.18 7.31 4.56
N ASP A 13 -3.04 6.09 5.08
CA ASP A 13 -3.22 4.86 4.31
C ASP A 13 -4.38 4.04 4.88
N THR A 14 -5.28 3.62 4.00
CA THR A 14 -6.43 2.78 4.34
C THR A 14 -6.75 1.81 3.21
N ALA A 15 -7.85 1.09 3.31
CA ALA A 15 -8.45 0.29 2.26
C ALA A 15 -9.96 0.16 2.50
N ILE A 16 -10.72 0.01 1.42
CA ILE A 16 -12.18 -0.08 1.50
C ILE A 16 -12.65 -1.27 2.35
N ASN A 17 -11.93 -2.38 2.33
CA ASN A 17 -12.26 -3.56 3.14
C ASN A 17 -11.84 -3.43 4.61
N TYR A 18 -11.08 -2.40 5.00
CA TYR A 18 -10.65 -2.24 6.40
C TYR A 18 -11.84 -1.85 7.28
N ARG A 19 -12.09 -2.70 8.29
CA ARG A 19 -13.22 -2.56 9.21
C ARG A 19 -14.55 -2.34 8.48
N HIS A 20 -14.75 -3.01 7.34
CA HIS A 20 -15.98 -2.93 6.54
C HIS A 20 -16.33 -1.47 6.18
N GLN A 21 -15.39 -0.77 5.51
CA GLN A 21 -15.45 0.64 5.08
C GLN A 21 -15.40 1.68 6.23
N ARG A 22 -15.49 1.29 7.49
CA ARG A 22 -15.44 2.22 8.63
C ARG A 22 -14.11 2.95 8.75
N SER A 23 -13.00 2.36 8.27
CA SER A 23 -11.69 3.00 8.31
C SER A 23 -11.65 4.24 7.39
N GLU A 24 -12.17 4.14 6.19
CA GLU A 24 -12.28 5.29 5.26
C GLU A 24 -13.21 6.37 5.82
N ARG A 25 -14.38 5.99 6.33
CA ARG A 25 -15.33 6.93 6.94
C ARG A 25 -14.75 7.69 8.12
N ALA A 26 -13.99 7.00 8.98
CA ALA A 26 -13.32 7.65 10.11
C ALA A 26 -12.23 8.64 9.65
N ILE A 27 -11.53 8.35 8.54
CA ILE A 27 -10.59 9.29 7.91
C ILE A 27 -11.36 10.49 7.36
N GLY A 28 -12.41 10.27 6.59
CA GLY A 28 -13.23 11.33 5.99
C GLY A 28 -13.79 12.29 7.01
N THR A 29 -14.33 11.76 8.13
CA THR A 29 -14.82 12.59 9.24
C THR A 29 -13.73 13.52 9.78
N VAL A 30 -12.56 12.98 10.10
CA VAL A 30 -11.46 13.78 10.67
C VAL A 30 -10.92 14.81 9.68
N LEU A 31 -10.79 14.45 8.39
CA LEU A 31 -10.37 15.40 7.35
C LEU A 31 -11.36 16.55 7.21
N CYS A 32 -12.66 16.27 7.20
CA CYS A 32 -13.72 17.28 7.13
C CYS A 32 -13.68 18.20 8.36
N GLU A 33 -13.58 17.64 9.58
CA GLU A 33 -13.53 18.42 10.81
C GLU A 33 -12.32 19.35 10.86
N LEU A 34 -11.12 18.86 10.54
CA LEU A 34 -9.90 19.68 10.57
C LEU A 34 -9.90 20.75 9.46
N ALA A 35 -10.43 20.43 8.28
CA ALA A 35 -10.56 21.42 7.21
C ALA A 35 -11.57 22.51 7.56
N ALA A 36 -12.73 22.15 8.11
CA ALA A 36 -13.74 23.11 8.56
C ALA A 36 -13.23 24.01 9.70
N GLY A 37 -12.37 23.49 10.56
CA GLY A 37 -11.68 24.23 11.63
C GLY A 37 -10.52 25.10 11.15
N GLY A 38 -10.14 25.05 9.88
CA GLY A 38 -8.97 25.76 9.33
C GLY A 38 -7.62 25.20 9.80
N GLU A 39 -7.62 24.00 10.39
CA GLU A 39 -6.41 23.34 10.91
C GLU A 39 -5.64 22.55 9.86
N LEU A 40 -6.27 22.22 8.72
CA LEU A 40 -5.70 21.40 7.67
C LEU A 40 -6.21 21.84 6.30
N ARG A 41 -5.31 22.01 5.34
CA ARG A 41 -5.67 22.17 3.93
C ARG A 41 -5.58 20.81 3.22
N ARG A 42 -6.44 20.62 2.22
CA ARG A 42 -6.49 19.36 1.47
C ARG A 42 -5.16 18.99 0.79
N ASP A 43 -4.41 19.98 0.34
CA ASP A 43 -3.12 19.81 -0.35
C ASP A 43 -1.94 19.48 0.59
N GLU A 44 -2.15 19.53 1.89
CA GLU A 44 -1.14 19.16 2.89
C GLU A 44 -1.11 17.67 3.22
N VAL A 45 -2.11 16.88 2.74
CA VAL A 45 -2.24 15.46 3.07
C VAL A 45 -2.41 14.60 1.82
N LEU A 46 -1.66 13.52 1.76
CA LEU A 46 -1.85 12.43 0.81
C LEU A 46 -2.76 11.37 1.42
N VAL A 47 -3.85 11.07 0.74
CA VAL A 47 -4.79 10.01 1.14
C VAL A 47 -4.68 8.85 0.17
N CYS A 48 -4.30 7.70 0.72
CA CYS A 48 -4.13 6.44 -0.01
C CYS A 48 -5.23 5.47 0.40
N THR A 49 -5.87 4.83 -0.57
CA THR A 49 -6.78 3.71 -0.32
C THR A 49 -6.61 2.60 -1.34
N LYS A 50 -7.26 1.47 -1.12
CA LYS A 50 -7.05 0.24 -1.89
C LYS A 50 -8.35 -0.51 -2.11
N ALA A 51 -8.46 -1.21 -3.24
CA ALA A 51 -9.46 -2.25 -3.45
C ALA A 51 -8.86 -3.46 -4.19
N GLY A 52 -9.54 -4.57 -4.06
CA GLY A 52 -9.17 -5.89 -4.57
C GLY A 52 -9.98 -6.94 -3.81
N PHE A 53 -9.92 -6.93 -2.49
CA PHE A 53 -10.79 -7.79 -1.69
C PHE A 53 -12.24 -7.32 -1.72
N LEU A 54 -13.18 -8.28 -1.76
CA LEU A 54 -14.61 -8.00 -1.67
C LEU A 54 -14.91 -7.37 -0.31
N ALA A 55 -15.59 -6.23 -0.32
CA ALA A 55 -15.85 -5.44 0.88
C ALA A 55 -17.31 -5.55 1.33
N PHE A 56 -17.50 -5.69 2.64
CA PHE A 56 -18.79 -5.48 3.29
C PHE A 56 -18.99 -3.99 3.63
N ASP A 57 -20.20 -3.61 3.99
CA ASP A 57 -20.52 -2.26 4.46
C ASP A 57 -21.01 -2.30 5.91
N GLY A 58 -20.25 -1.68 6.80
CA GLY A 58 -20.56 -1.59 8.22
C GLY A 58 -20.27 -2.89 8.99
N ASP A 59 -21.21 -3.81 9.06
CA ASP A 59 -21.06 -5.07 9.77
C ASP A 59 -20.97 -6.26 8.82
N MET A 60 -20.40 -7.36 9.31
CA MET A 60 -20.39 -8.61 8.56
C MET A 60 -21.82 -9.17 8.50
N PRO A 61 -22.38 -9.35 7.30
CA PRO A 61 -23.74 -9.87 7.17
C PRO A 61 -23.80 -11.35 7.55
N ALA A 62 -24.92 -11.80 8.12
CA ALA A 62 -25.16 -13.21 8.42
C ALA A 62 -25.17 -14.08 7.15
N ASP A 63 -25.71 -13.55 6.03
CA ASP A 63 -25.66 -14.16 4.71
C ASP A 63 -24.70 -13.40 3.80
N MET A 64 -23.43 -13.78 3.86
CA MET A 64 -22.37 -13.18 3.03
C MET A 64 -22.62 -13.38 1.53
N ARG A 65 -23.08 -14.56 1.13
CA ARG A 65 -23.34 -14.87 -0.27
C ARG A 65 -24.49 -14.04 -0.83
N GLY A 66 -25.58 -13.97 -0.09
CA GLY A 66 -26.73 -13.12 -0.46
C GLY A 66 -26.35 -11.64 -0.52
N TYR A 67 -25.50 -11.17 0.39
CA TYR A 67 -24.96 -9.81 0.36
C TYR A 67 -24.23 -9.55 -0.96
N PHE A 68 -23.24 -10.38 -1.33
CA PHE A 68 -22.48 -10.18 -2.57
C PHE A 68 -23.34 -10.28 -3.82
N MET A 69 -24.32 -11.18 -3.82
CA MET A 69 -25.26 -11.29 -4.93
C MET A 69 -26.05 -9.97 -5.12
N ARG A 70 -26.60 -9.40 -4.06
CA ARG A 70 -27.39 -8.16 -4.12
C ARG A 70 -26.55 -6.93 -4.40
N GLU A 71 -25.38 -6.80 -3.72
CA GLU A 71 -24.55 -5.59 -3.78
C GLU A 71 -23.70 -5.49 -5.04
N TYR A 72 -23.27 -6.63 -5.58
CA TYR A 72 -22.26 -6.59 -6.64
C TYR A 72 -22.66 -7.37 -7.89
N VAL A 73 -23.26 -8.55 -7.78
CA VAL A 73 -23.54 -9.41 -8.94
C VAL A 73 -24.80 -8.96 -9.67
N GLN A 74 -25.93 -8.80 -8.97
CA GLN A 74 -27.19 -8.37 -9.60
C GLN A 74 -27.10 -6.99 -10.26
N PRO A 75 -26.38 -6.00 -9.68
CA PRO A 75 -26.18 -4.72 -10.36
C PRO A 75 -25.15 -4.80 -11.52
N GLY A 76 -24.52 -5.96 -11.76
CA GLY A 76 -23.52 -6.15 -12.81
C GLY A 76 -22.17 -5.49 -12.53
N ILE A 77 -21.89 -5.19 -11.26
CA ILE A 77 -20.59 -4.64 -10.82
C ILE A 77 -19.52 -5.74 -10.78
N LEU A 78 -19.88 -6.94 -10.38
CA LEU A 78 -19.01 -8.09 -10.21
C LEU A 78 -19.50 -9.27 -11.07
N ASP A 79 -18.59 -9.83 -11.85
CA ASP A 79 -18.75 -11.15 -12.46
C ASP A 79 -18.10 -12.20 -11.54
N PRO A 80 -18.87 -13.18 -11.02
CA PRO A 80 -18.33 -14.24 -10.16
C PRO A 80 -17.15 -15.02 -10.78
N GLN A 81 -17.06 -15.13 -12.10
CA GLN A 81 -15.96 -15.81 -12.79
C GLN A 81 -14.63 -15.04 -12.72
N GLN A 82 -14.67 -13.76 -12.34
CA GLN A 82 -13.48 -12.93 -12.17
C GLN A 82 -12.99 -12.85 -10.72
N VAL A 83 -13.69 -13.54 -9.79
CA VAL A 83 -13.33 -13.59 -8.38
C VAL A 83 -12.32 -14.70 -8.14
N ALA A 84 -11.16 -14.35 -7.60
CA ALA A 84 -10.14 -15.31 -7.19
C ALA A 84 -10.25 -15.64 -5.70
N GLY A 85 -10.06 -16.92 -5.35
CA GLY A 85 -10.11 -17.41 -3.98
C GLY A 85 -11.40 -17.05 -3.24
N GLY A 86 -12.52 -16.87 -3.95
CA GLY A 86 -13.82 -16.48 -3.40
C GLY A 86 -13.88 -15.11 -2.74
N SER A 87 -12.80 -14.30 -2.82
CA SER A 87 -12.72 -13.05 -2.04
C SER A 87 -12.03 -11.88 -2.75
N HIS A 88 -11.37 -12.10 -3.88
CA HIS A 88 -10.57 -11.06 -4.54
C HIS A 88 -10.99 -10.84 -5.99
N CYS A 89 -11.24 -9.57 -6.37
CA CYS A 89 -11.55 -9.16 -7.74
C CYS A 89 -10.81 -7.87 -8.08
N MET A 90 -10.16 -7.84 -9.25
CA MET A 90 -9.57 -6.61 -9.80
C MET A 90 -10.15 -6.24 -11.18
N ALA A 91 -11.35 -6.73 -11.48
CA ALA A 91 -12.05 -6.39 -12.71
C ALA A 91 -12.35 -4.88 -12.78
N PRO A 92 -12.26 -4.27 -13.97
CA PRO A 92 -12.45 -2.82 -14.14
C PRO A 92 -13.73 -2.27 -13.51
N ARG A 93 -14.87 -2.93 -13.73
CA ARG A 93 -16.17 -2.49 -13.18
C ARG A 93 -16.18 -2.53 -11.65
N TYR A 94 -15.61 -3.58 -11.06
CA TYR A 94 -15.52 -3.72 -9.61
C TYR A 94 -14.63 -2.62 -9.02
N LEU A 95 -13.42 -2.42 -9.56
CA LEU A 95 -12.51 -1.39 -9.06
C LEU A 95 -13.11 0.02 -9.22
N ALA A 96 -13.80 0.31 -10.33
CA ALA A 96 -14.47 1.59 -10.55
C ALA A 96 -15.55 1.85 -9.49
N ASP A 97 -16.40 0.85 -9.18
CA ASP A 97 -17.39 0.96 -8.10
C ASP A 97 -16.72 1.20 -6.74
N GLN A 98 -15.62 0.48 -6.45
CA GLN A 98 -14.91 0.64 -5.18
C GLN A 98 -14.27 2.04 -5.05
N ILE A 99 -13.75 2.62 -6.13
CA ILE A 99 -13.26 4.01 -6.12
C ILE A 99 -14.38 4.98 -5.77
N GLU A 100 -15.57 4.82 -6.36
CA GLU A 100 -16.69 5.70 -6.04
C GLU A 100 -17.19 5.54 -4.60
N ARG A 101 -17.17 4.32 -4.06
CA ARG A 101 -17.48 4.09 -2.64
C ARG A 101 -16.43 4.72 -1.73
N SER A 102 -15.14 4.55 -2.04
CA SER A 102 -14.03 5.14 -1.30
C SER A 102 -14.09 6.68 -1.31
N ARG A 103 -14.38 7.30 -2.46
CA ARG A 103 -14.56 8.76 -2.56
C ARG A 103 -15.67 9.26 -1.64
N ARG A 104 -16.82 8.58 -1.63
CA ARG A 104 -17.94 8.91 -0.72
C ARG A 104 -17.57 8.72 0.75
N ASN A 105 -16.93 7.59 1.09
CA ASN A 105 -16.52 7.30 2.47
C ASN A 105 -15.51 8.33 3.01
N LEU A 106 -14.56 8.72 2.17
CA LEU A 106 -13.49 9.68 2.49
C LEU A 106 -13.97 11.15 2.40
N GLY A 107 -15.13 11.41 1.77
CA GLY A 107 -15.59 12.77 1.50
C GLY A 107 -14.67 13.54 0.55
N LEU A 108 -14.03 12.84 -0.41
CA LEU A 108 -13.05 13.42 -1.32
C LEU A 108 -13.56 13.41 -2.77
N GLU A 109 -13.35 14.52 -3.47
CA GLU A 109 -13.54 14.56 -4.93
C GLU A 109 -12.46 13.75 -5.65
N THR A 110 -11.22 13.84 -5.18
CA THR A 110 -10.06 13.15 -5.73
C THR A 110 -9.27 12.44 -4.64
N ILE A 111 -9.03 11.13 -4.82
CA ILE A 111 -8.12 10.33 -3.98
C ILE A 111 -6.70 10.51 -4.53
N ASP A 112 -5.70 10.73 -3.67
CA ASP A 112 -4.33 10.96 -4.14
C ASP A 112 -3.70 9.71 -4.71
N VAL A 113 -3.83 8.56 -4.02
CA VAL A 113 -3.26 7.28 -4.48
C VAL A 113 -4.26 6.16 -4.30
N PHE A 114 -4.55 5.44 -5.38
CA PHE A 114 -5.36 4.24 -5.34
C PHE A 114 -4.52 3.01 -5.66
N TYR A 115 -4.54 2.00 -4.77
CA TYR A 115 -3.82 0.76 -5.00
C TYR A 115 -4.75 -0.39 -5.39
N ILE A 116 -4.29 -1.24 -6.33
CA ILE A 116 -4.82 -2.60 -6.43
C ILE A 116 -4.24 -3.40 -5.26
N HIS A 117 -5.11 -3.89 -4.38
CA HIS A 117 -4.74 -4.56 -3.13
C HIS A 117 -4.45 -6.04 -3.36
N ASN A 118 -3.23 -6.48 -3.12
CA ASN A 118 -2.74 -7.85 -3.30
C ASN A 118 -3.13 -8.49 -4.65
N PRO A 119 -2.73 -7.88 -5.79
CA PRO A 119 -3.07 -8.41 -7.11
C PRO A 119 -2.58 -9.85 -7.31
N GLU A 120 -1.52 -10.27 -6.61
CA GLU A 120 -1.01 -11.65 -6.62
C GLU A 120 -2.06 -12.69 -6.24
N SER A 121 -3.11 -12.32 -5.51
CA SER A 121 -4.22 -13.22 -5.18
C SER A 121 -4.93 -13.79 -6.42
N GLN A 122 -4.84 -13.09 -7.55
CA GLN A 122 -5.41 -13.58 -8.82
C GLN A 122 -4.66 -14.79 -9.38
N LEU A 123 -3.38 -14.93 -9.06
CA LEU A 123 -2.55 -16.06 -9.50
C LEU A 123 -2.98 -17.40 -8.88
N ALA A 124 -3.89 -17.37 -7.88
CA ALA A 124 -4.53 -18.59 -7.39
C ALA A 124 -5.46 -19.24 -8.44
N GLU A 125 -6.04 -18.44 -9.35
CA GLU A 125 -7.07 -18.89 -10.30
C GLU A 125 -6.61 -18.81 -11.76
N VAL A 126 -5.64 -17.95 -12.07
CA VAL A 126 -5.20 -17.75 -13.46
C VAL A 126 -3.69 -17.88 -13.58
N GLU A 127 -3.25 -18.34 -14.75
CA GLU A 127 -1.84 -18.36 -15.11
C GLU A 127 -1.31 -16.95 -15.42
N ARG A 128 0.01 -16.78 -15.47
CA ARG A 128 0.69 -15.49 -15.71
C ARG A 128 0.17 -14.69 -16.92
N PRO A 129 -0.14 -15.29 -18.10
CA PRO A 129 -0.73 -14.55 -19.21
C PRO A 129 -2.09 -13.93 -18.85
N GLY A 130 -3.02 -14.71 -18.31
CA GLY A 130 -4.33 -14.21 -17.89
C GLY A 130 -4.24 -13.17 -16.76
N PHE A 131 -3.28 -13.31 -15.84
CA PHE A 131 -2.98 -12.30 -14.83
C PHE A 131 -2.55 -10.98 -15.46
N ARG A 132 -1.67 -11.02 -16.48
CA ARG A 132 -1.25 -9.81 -17.21
C ARG A 132 -2.41 -9.13 -17.93
N GLU A 133 -3.30 -9.90 -18.54
CA GLU A 133 -4.52 -9.38 -19.19
C GLU A 133 -5.44 -8.68 -18.17
N ARG A 134 -5.68 -9.31 -17.01
CA ARG A 134 -6.47 -8.70 -15.92
C ARG A 134 -5.82 -7.41 -15.40
N LEU A 135 -4.50 -7.38 -15.22
CA LEU A 135 -3.78 -6.17 -14.82
C LEU A 135 -3.87 -5.08 -15.88
N HIS A 136 -3.70 -5.41 -17.15
CA HIS A 136 -3.80 -4.45 -18.26
C HIS A 136 -5.19 -3.80 -18.31
N ALA A 137 -6.24 -4.61 -18.19
CA ALA A 137 -7.61 -4.09 -18.13
C ALA A 137 -7.85 -3.18 -16.92
N ALA A 138 -7.32 -3.57 -15.75
CA ALA A 138 -7.39 -2.77 -14.52
C ALA A 138 -6.64 -1.45 -14.67
N PHE A 139 -5.41 -1.46 -15.19
CA PHE A 139 -4.61 -0.25 -15.38
C PHE A 139 -5.24 0.69 -16.42
N GLY A 140 -5.81 0.17 -17.50
CA GLY A 140 -6.55 0.97 -18.47
C GLY A 140 -7.73 1.72 -17.83
N MET A 141 -8.48 1.05 -16.96
CA MET A 141 -9.56 1.68 -16.20
C MET A 141 -9.02 2.74 -15.22
N LEU A 142 -7.89 2.46 -14.54
CA LEU A 142 -7.29 3.43 -13.61
C LEU A 142 -6.78 4.67 -14.33
N GLU A 143 -6.18 4.55 -15.50
CA GLU A 143 -5.78 5.70 -16.33
C GLU A 143 -7.01 6.55 -16.74
N GLU A 144 -8.11 5.91 -17.11
CA GLU A 144 -9.35 6.63 -17.40
C GLU A 144 -9.90 7.35 -16.15
N THR A 145 -9.77 6.72 -14.99
CA THR A 145 -10.19 7.30 -13.71
C THR A 145 -9.32 8.52 -13.31
N VAL A 146 -8.03 8.51 -13.67
CA VAL A 146 -7.15 9.68 -13.52
C VAL A 146 -7.60 10.82 -14.42
N LYS A 147 -7.90 10.55 -15.70
CA LYS A 147 -8.42 11.57 -16.64
C LYS A 147 -9.72 12.21 -16.13
N GLN A 148 -10.54 11.45 -15.40
CA GLN A 148 -11.75 11.94 -14.76
C GLN A 148 -11.50 12.71 -13.45
N ASN A 149 -10.23 12.89 -13.04
CA ASN A 149 -9.82 13.53 -11.78
C ASN A 149 -10.36 12.85 -10.50
N LYS A 150 -10.72 11.57 -10.56
CA LYS A 150 -11.21 10.81 -9.39
C LYS A 150 -10.09 10.25 -8.53
N ILE A 151 -8.94 9.93 -9.17
CA ILE A 151 -7.69 9.60 -8.51
C ILE A 151 -6.56 10.39 -9.17
N ARG A 152 -5.46 10.65 -8.44
CA ARG A 152 -4.28 11.33 -9.02
C ARG A 152 -3.25 10.34 -9.54
N PHE A 153 -2.95 9.32 -8.75
CA PHE A 153 -1.99 8.27 -9.06
C PHE A 153 -2.54 6.92 -8.68
N TYR A 154 -1.96 5.88 -9.25
CA TYR A 154 -2.27 4.52 -8.83
C TYR A 154 -0.99 3.68 -8.64
N GLY A 155 -1.18 2.52 -8.02
CA GLY A 155 -0.12 1.57 -7.75
C GLY A 155 -0.63 0.19 -7.41
N VAL A 156 0.27 -0.66 -6.94
CA VAL A 156 -0.06 -1.97 -6.37
C VAL A 156 0.40 -2.04 -4.91
N ALA A 157 -0.44 -2.60 -4.05
CA ALA A 157 -0.09 -2.93 -2.68
C ALA A 157 -0.04 -4.45 -2.58
N THR A 158 1.16 -5.02 -2.49
CA THR A 158 1.39 -6.46 -2.45
C THR A 158 1.74 -6.93 -1.04
N TRP A 159 1.42 -8.16 -0.71
CA TRP A 159 1.98 -8.79 0.48
C TRP A 159 3.26 -9.55 0.14
N ASN A 160 3.21 -10.47 -0.80
CA ASN A 160 4.33 -11.31 -1.21
C ASN A 160 4.85 -10.99 -2.61
N GLY A 161 3.99 -10.67 -3.56
CA GLY A 161 4.24 -10.72 -4.99
C GLY A 161 5.56 -10.10 -5.45
N LEU A 162 5.90 -8.91 -4.98
CA LEU A 162 7.13 -8.22 -5.36
C LEU A 162 8.38 -8.68 -4.58
N ARG A 163 8.23 -9.48 -3.51
CA ARG A 163 9.33 -9.93 -2.64
C ARG A 163 9.75 -11.38 -2.84
N LEU A 164 8.92 -12.18 -3.52
CA LEU A 164 9.15 -13.59 -3.83
C LEU A 164 10.27 -13.79 -4.86
N ARG A 165 10.73 -15.03 -5.02
CA ARG A 165 11.62 -15.42 -6.10
C ARG A 165 10.81 -15.59 -7.39
N GLU A 166 11.47 -15.45 -8.54
CA GLU A 166 10.83 -15.46 -9.85
C GLU A 166 10.08 -16.77 -10.17
N GLU A 167 10.60 -17.90 -9.67
CA GLU A 167 10.00 -19.23 -9.84
C GLU A 167 8.78 -19.47 -8.95
N GLU A 168 8.55 -18.65 -7.93
CA GLU A 168 7.41 -18.80 -7.04
C GLU A 168 6.11 -18.35 -7.72
N ARG A 169 5.01 -19.07 -7.45
CA ARG A 169 3.73 -18.86 -8.13
C ARG A 169 3.24 -17.43 -8.07
N ASP A 170 3.27 -16.83 -6.89
CA ASP A 170 2.70 -15.52 -6.62
C ASP A 170 3.67 -14.36 -6.95
N TYR A 171 4.84 -14.68 -7.54
CA TYR A 171 5.82 -13.65 -7.92
C TYR A 171 5.26 -12.69 -8.97
N ILE A 172 5.49 -11.40 -8.74
CA ILE A 172 5.19 -10.31 -9.67
C ILE A 172 6.50 -9.64 -10.14
N SER A 173 6.66 -9.54 -11.45
CA SER A 173 7.74 -8.76 -12.06
C SER A 173 7.38 -7.28 -12.11
N LEU A 174 8.23 -6.43 -11.53
CA LEU A 174 8.05 -4.98 -11.61
C LEU A 174 8.25 -4.47 -13.04
N ALA A 175 9.16 -5.08 -13.83
CA ALA A 175 9.30 -4.76 -15.24
C ALA A 175 7.99 -5.00 -16.00
N ALA A 176 7.33 -6.14 -15.75
CA ALA A 176 6.04 -6.43 -16.36
C ALA A 176 4.94 -5.44 -15.95
N LEU A 177 4.92 -4.97 -14.69
CA LEU A 177 3.98 -3.92 -14.26
C LEU A 177 4.22 -2.60 -15.00
N LEU A 178 5.48 -2.21 -15.18
CA LEU A 178 5.85 -1.00 -15.93
C LEU A 178 5.47 -1.10 -17.42
N ASP A 179 5.68 -2.27 -18.05
CA ASP A 179 5.26 -2.50 -19.43
C ASP A 179 3.74 -2.41 -19.59
N ILE A 180 2.99 -3.00 -18.64
CA ILE A 180 1.53 -2.90 -18.61
C ILE A 180 1.08 -1.45 -18.43
N ALA A 181 1.74 -0.69 -17.54
CA ALA A 181 1.42 0.72 -17.31
C ALA A 181 1.66 1.57 -18.57
N ARG A 182 2.80 1.36 -19.26
CA ARG A 182 3.07 2.01 -20.54
C ARG A 182 2.04 1.64 -21.62
N ALA A 183 1.67 0.37 -21.70
CA ALA A 183 0.65 -0.08 -22.65
C ALA A 183 -0.73 0.54 -22.39
N ALA A 184 -1.09 0.77 -21.12
CA ALA A 184 -2.36 1.34 -20.71
C ALA A 184 -2.41 2.89 -20.81
N GLY A 185 -1.34 3.58 -20.39
CA GLY A 185 -1.31 5.05 -20.25
C GLY A 185 -0.23 5.77 -21.06
N GLY A 186 0.57 5.03 -21.87
CA GLY A 186 1.72 5.58 -22.59
C GLY A 186 2.87 5.94 -21.64
N GLU A 187 3.84 6.73 -22.15
CA GLU A 187 5.00 7.15 -21.36
C GLU A 187 4.63 8.06 -20.18
N GLN A 188 3.48 8.73 -20.24
CA GLN A 188 2.97 9.61 -19.19
C GLN A 188 2.01 8.90 -18.23
N HIS A 189 2.01 7.55 -18.21
CA HIS A 189 1.14 6.78 -17.31
C HIS A 189 1.24 7.24 -15.85
N HIS A 190 0.21 6.97 -15.04
CA HIS A 190 0.10 7.43 -13.65
C HIS A 190 0.38 6.33 -12.61
N PHE A 191 0.95 5.20 -13.03
CA PHE A 191 1.48 4.19 -12.12
C PHE A 191 2.75 4.73 -11.46
N ARG A 192 2.67 5.13 -10.17
CA ARG A 192 3.75 5.83 -9.47
C ARG A 192 4.07 5.26 -8.09
N PHE A 193 3.26 4.33 -7.57
CA PHE A 193 3.39 3.87 -6.20
C PHE A 193 3.46 2.35 -6.10
N LEU A 194 4.35 1.88 -5.22
CA LEU A 194 4.38 0.49 -4.74
C LEU A 194 4.20 0.49 -3.24
N GLN A 195 3.37 -0.42 -2.73
CA GLN A 195 3.29 -0.69 -1.31
C GLN A 195 3.60 -2.16 -1.05
N LEU A 196 4.50 -2.42 -0.10
CA LEU A 196 4.95 -3.79 0.22
C LEU A 196 5.46 -3.85 1.68
N PRO A 197 5.43 -5.02 2.33
CA PRO A 197 6.01 -5.19 3.65
C PRO A 197 7.50 -4.92 3.65
N PHE A 198 7.93 -4.07 4.59
CA PHE A 198 9.34 -3.84 4.87
C PHE A 198 9.57 -3.53 6.35
N ASN A 199 10.34 -4.38 7.02
CA ASN A 199 10.66 -4.26 8.43
C ASN A 199 11.88 -5.13 8.77
N LEU A 200 12.31 -5.15 10.04
CA LEU A 200 13.45 -5.94 10.53
C LEU A 200 13.35 -7.45 10.27
N GLY A 201 12.14 -8.00 10.20
CA GLY A 201 11.89 -9.42 9.90
C GLY A 201 11.56 -9.71 8.44
N MET A 202 11.31 -8.69 7.62
CA MET A 202 10.87 -8.80 6.23
C MET A 202 11.70 -7.84 5.36
N THR A 203 12.95 -8.20 5.11
CA THR A 203 13.93 -7.35 4.43
C THR A 203 14.09 -7.66 2.94
N GLU A 204 13.37 -8.64 2.42
CA GLU A 204 13.56 -9.16 1.06
C GLU A 204 13.43 -8.10 -0.02
N ALA A 205 12.54 -7.12 0.17
CA ALA A 205 12.35 -6.02 -0.79
C ALA A 205 13.65 -5.19 -1.03
N PHE A 206 14.55 -5.16 -0.07
CA PHE A 206 15.87 -4.53 -0.16
C PHE A 206 16.98 -5.53 -0.45
N ALA A 207 16.98 -6.67 0.26
CA ALA A 207 18.11 -7.61 0.27
C ALA A 207 18.09 -8.61 -0.91
N ARG A 208 16.93 -8.90 -1.49
CA ARG A 208 16.80 -9.92 -2.55
C ARG A 208 16.86 -9.30 -3.94
N ALA A 209 17.83 -9.72 -4.75
CA ALA A 209 17.93 -9.34 -6.17
C ALA A 209 17.00 -10.23 -7.02
N ASN A 210 15.69 -10.02 -6.87
CA ASN A 210 14.63 -10.83 -7.49
C ASN A 210 13.98 -10.16 -8.72
N GLN A 211 14.33 -8.94 -9.03
CA GLN A 211 13.78 -8.21 -10.17
C GLN A 211 14.83 -8.08 -11.28
N LEU A 212 14.41 -8.25 -12.53
CA LEU A 212 15.28 -8.14 -13.70
C LEU A 212 14.88 -6.91 -14.52
N LEU A 213 15.82 -6.00 -14.77
CA LEU A 213 15.67 -4.85 -15.66
C LEU A 213 16.91 -4.71 -16.52
N ASP A 214 16.75 -4.66 -17.83
CA ASP A 214 17.82 -4.48 -18.82
C ASP A 214 19.00 -5.46 -18.63
N GLY A 215 18.70 -6.70 -18.24
CA GLY A 215 19.70 -7.75 -18.00
C GLY A 215 20.38 -7.67 -16.62
N GLU A 216 20.12 -6.65 -15.81
CA GLU A 216 20.65 -6.52 -14.43
C GLU A 216 19.61 -7.01 -13.41
N ARG A 217 20.04 -7.93 -12.51
CA ARG A 217 19.21 -8.33 -11.36
C ARG A 217 19.42 -7.37 -10.19
N MET A 218 18.32 -6.91 -9.62
CA MET A 218 18.34 -6.01 -8.47
C MET A 218 17.16 -6.23 -7.55
N SER A 219 17.19 -5.61 -6.38
CA SER A 219 16.04 -5.64 -5.46
C SER A 219 14.90 -4.75 -5.98
N VAL A 220 13.67 -5.06 -5.55
CA VAL A 220 12.49 -4.30 -5.97
C VAL A 220 12.58 -2.82 -5.58
N ILE A 221 13.12 -2.49 -4.40
CA ILE A 221 13.32 -1.10 -3.98
C ILE A 221 14.31 -0.37 -4.90
N LYS A 222 15.44 -1.01 -5.27
CA LYS A 222 16.42 -0.43 -6.20
C LYS A 222 15.83 -0.21 -7.58
N MET A 223 15.06 -1.19 -8.08
CA MET A 223 14.39 -1.07 -9.37
C MET A 223 13.32 0.02 -9.37
N ALA A 224 12.51 0.11 -8.32
CA ALA A 224 11.50 1.14 -8.17
C ALA A 224 12.11 2.55 -8.18
N ALA A 225 13.23 2.74 -7.46
CA ALA A 225 13.96 4.01 -7.45
C ALA A 225 14.46 4.39 -8.85
N ARG A 226 15.02 3.43 -9.63
CA ARG A 226 15.42 3.65 -11.03
C ARG A 226 14.23 4.01 -11.93
N ALA A 227 13.06 3.44 -11.67
CA ALA A 227 11.84 3.70 -12.43
C ALA A 227 11.08 4.97 -11.97
N GLY A 228 11.59 5.71 -10.98
CA GLY A 228 10.93 6.90 -10.44
C GLY A 228 9.63 6.62 -9.69
N LEU A 229 9.51 5.42 -9.09
CA LEU A 229 8.35 5.02 -8.29
C LEU A 229 8.60 5.29 -6.81
N ALA A 230 7.57 5.75 -6.13
CA ALA A 230 7.54 5.83 -4.68
C ALA A 230 7.28 4.45 -4.06
N VAL A 231 8.10 4.06 -3.08
CA VAL A 231 7.94 2.80 -2.34
C VAL A 231 7.48 3.09 -0.93
N VAL A 232 6.32 2.54 -0.57
CA VAL A 232 5.68 2.68 0.74
C VAL A 232 5.85 1.37 1.51
N GLY A 233 6.59 1.40 2.61
CA GLY A 233 6.81 0.24 3.48
C GLY A 233 5.60 -0.01 4.37
N SER A 234 4.98 -1.17 4.26
CA SER A 234 3.92 -1.62 5.16
C SER A 234 4.45 -2.59 6.23
N ALA A 235 3.60 -2.94 7.19
CA ALA A 235 3.92 -3.86 8.28
C ALA A 235 5.16 -3.48 9.12
N THR A 236 5.48 -2.20 9.23
CA THR A 236 6.70 -1.68 9.88
C THR A 236 6.95 -2.26 11.27
N LEU A 237 5.92 -2.38 12.11
CA LEU A 237 6.00 -2.96 13.45
C LEU A 237 5.53 -4.43 13.51
N HIS A 238 5.14 -5.02 12.39
CA HIS A 238 4.60 -6.37 12.27
C HIS A 238 3.57 -6.69 13.37
N GLN A 239 2.53 -5.85 13.48
CA GLN A 239 1.50 -5.94 14.51
C GLN A 239 2.04 -5.96 15.95
N GLY A 240 3.15 -5.27 16.20
CA GLY A 240 3.81 -5.23 17.52
C GLY A 240 4.70 -6.44 17.83
N GLN A 241 4.92 -7.36 16.89
CA GLN A 241 5.81 -8.50 17.12
C GLN A 241 7.29 -8.09 17.10
N LEU A 242 7.65 -7.04 16.36
CA LEU A 242 9.03 -6.55 16.20
C LEU A 242 9.47 -5.54 17.28
N ILE A 243 8.62 -5.26 18.26
CA ILE A 243 8.94 -4.29 19.32
C ILE A 243 9.23 -4.96 20.67
N ARG A 244 9.60 -6.22 20.64
CA ARG A 244 9.93 -6.99 21.83
C ARG A 244 11.31 -7.63 21.64
N ASN A 245 12.26 -7.25 22.50
CA ASN A 245 13.59 -7.83 22.56
C ASN A 245 14.38 -7.74 21.25
N LEU A 246 14.49 -6.56 20.66
CA LEU A 246 15.41 -6.35 19.55
C LEU A 246 16.83 -6.68 19.97
N PRO A 247 17.64 -7.29 19.09
CA PRO A 247 19.05 -7.55 19.37
C PRO A 247 19.81 -6.25 19.68
N ASP A 248 20.78 -6.30 20.58
CA ASP A 248 21.54 -5.13 21.02
C ASP A 248 22.27 -4.43 19.86
N PHE A 249 22.79 -5.18 18.88
CA PHE A 249 23.43 -4.58 17.71
C PHE A 249 22.47 -3.72 16.89
N VAL A 250 21.16 -4.06 16.84
CA VAL A 250 20.14 -3.26 16.18
C VAL A 250 19.88 -1.98 16.97
N ARG A 251 19.72 -2.09 18.30
CA ARG A 251 19.51 -0.92 19.19
C ARG A 251 20.69 0.03 19.11
N HIS A 252 21.92 -0.45 19.20
CA HIS A 252 23.12 0.37 19.11
C HIS A 252 23.30 0.98 17.69
N GLY A 253 22.97 0.20 16.65
CA GLY A 253 23.12 0.65 15.26
C GLY A 253 22.12 1.72 14.86
N LEU A 254 20.96 1.78 15.49
CA LEU A 254 19.89 2.75 15.16
C LEU A 254 19.78 3.87 16.20
N GLY A 255 20.15 3.64 17.48
CA GLY A 255 20.32 4.65 18.52
C GLY A 255 19.04 5.29 19.06
N MET A 256 17.87 4.63 18.92
CA MET A 256 16.61 5.14 19.45
C MET A 256 16.36 4.59 20.87
N ALA A 257 15.53 5.31 21.65
CA ALA A 257 15.28 4.99 23.05
C ALA A 257 14.52 3.66 23.28
N GLY A 258 13.68 3.24 22.34
CA GLY A 258 12.85 2.03 22.48
C GLY A 258 12.82 1.14 21.25
N ASP A 259 12.40 -0.11 21.42
CA ASP A 259 12.34 -1.09 20.33
C ASP A 259 11.41 -0.66 19.19
N ALA A 260 10.26 -0.05 19.51
CA ALA A 260 9.34 0.49 18.50
C ALA A 260 10.00 1.61 17.69
N ALA A 261 10.67 2.56 18.35
CA ALA A 261 11.37 3.65 17.69
C ALA A 261 12.54 3.13 16.83
N ASN A 262 13.29 2.13 17.29
CA ASN A 262 14.32 1.46 16.50
C ASN A 262 13.74 0.76 15.26
N ALA A 263 12.62 0.04 15.38
CA ALA A 263 11.98 -0.62 14.24
C ALA A 263 11.46 0.40 13.19
N ILE A 264 10.92 1.53 13.63
CA ILE A 264 10.52 2.64 12.76
C ILE A 264 11.74 3.27 12.09
N GLN A 265 12.80 3.56 12.86
CA GLN A 265 14.05 4.14 12.36
C GLN A 265 14.70 3.23 11.32
N PHE A 266 14.71 1.91 11.55
CA PHE A 266 15.18 0.94 10.55
C PHE A 266 14.45 1.09 9.23
N SER A 267 13.12 1.04 9.26
CA SER A 267 12.32 1.05 8.04
C SER A 267 12.41 2.38 7.31
N ARG A 268 12.28 3.52 8.02
CA ARG A 268 12.31 4.83 7.40
C ARG A 268 13.70 5.25 6.86
N SER A 269 14.75 4.58 7.33
CA SER A 269 16.13 4.85 6.89
C SER A 269 16.57 3.98 5.73
N ALA A 270 15.74 3.02 5.28
CA ALA A 270 16.09 2.13 4.18
C ALA A 270 16.30 2.91 2.87
N PRO A 271 17.48 2.80 2.23
CA PRO A 271 17.76 3.51 0.98
C PRO A 271 16.76 3.14 -0.12
N GLY A 272 16.09 4.13 -0.70
CA GLY A 272 15.09 3.96 -1.76
C GLY A 272 13.65 3.74 -1.24
N LEU A 273 13.42 3.59 0.07
CA LEU A 273 12.08 3.61 0.63
C LEU A 273 11.62 5.07 0.79
N THR A 274 10.42 5.39 0.32
CA THR A 274 9.88 6.76 0.38
C THR A 274 9.31 7.07 1.75
N THR A 275 8.55 6.14 2.32
CA THR A 275 7.93 6.29 3.65
C THR A 275 7.54 4.92 4.23
N SER A 276 7.26 4.89 5.53
CA SER A 276 6.83 3.70 6.26
C SER A 276 5.48 3.93 6.92
N LEU A 277 4.58 2.98 6.77
CA LEU A 277 3.26 3.00 7.38
C LEU A 277 3.32 2.42 8.80
N ILE A 278 2.75 3.15 9.75
CA ILE A 278 2.72 2.73 11.15
C ILE A 278 1.28 2.76 11.64
N GLY A 279 0.78 1.59 12.09
CA GLY A 279 -0.52 1.49 12.74
C GLY A 279 -0.47 2.09 14.15
N MET A 280 -1.37 3.06 14.43
CA MET A 280 -1.43 3.76 15.70
C MET A 280 -2.86 3.74 16.24
N GLY A 281 -3.09 2.99 17.33
CA GLY A 281 -4.41 2.79 17.90
C GLY A 281 -4.84 3.82 18.96
N SER A 282 -3.90 4.66 19.44
CA SER A 282 -4.16 5.67 20.47
C SER A 282 -3.31 6.92 20.25
N PRO A 283 -3.68 8.09 20.84
CA PRO A 283 -2.85 9.29 20.82
C PRO A 283 -1.45 9.06 21.40
N ASP A 284 -1.33 8.28 22.47
CA ASP A 284 -0.03 7.96 23.09
C ASP A 284 0.89 7.20 22.14
N HIS A 285 0.33 6.25 21.36
CA HIS A 285 1.09 5.57 20.31
C HIS A 285 1.52 6.53 19.21
N VAL A 286 0.70 7.54 18.87
CA VAL A 286 1.12 8.56 17.89
C VAL A 286 2.34 9.31 18.41
N LEU A 287 2.27 9.83 19.64
CA LEU A 287 3.35 10.61 20.22
C LEU A 287 4.64 9.79 20.39
N ALA A 288 4.54 8.56 20.88
CA ALA A 288 5.69 7.66 21.00
C ALA A 288 6.33 7.33 19.63
N ASN A 289 5.52 7.10 18.60
CA ASN A 289 6.01 6.76 17.26
C ASN A 289 6.57 7.96 16.48
N LEU A 290 6.39 9.19 16.98
CA LEU A 290 6.98 10.39 16.39
C LEU A 290 8.43 10.63 16.81
N GLU A 291 8.93 9.96 17.86
CA GLU A 291 10.32 10.09 18.29
C GLU A 291 11.32 9.98 17.12
N PRO A 292 11.26 8.94 16.27
CA PRO A 292 12.18 8.84 15.14
C PRO A 292 12.08 10.01 14.15
N ALA A 293 10.93 10.69 14.05
CA ALA A 293 10.77 11.83 13.15
C ALA A 293 11.58 13.06 13.58
N SER A 294 11.94 13.17 14.86
CA SER A 294 12.81 14.22 15.40
C SER A 294 14.30 13.98 15.13
N HIS A 295 14.66 12.80 14.63
CA HIS A 295 16.04 12.43 14.29
C HIS A 295 16.21 12.32 12.77
N PRO A 296 17.42 12.55 12.23
CA PRO A 296 17.68 12.27 10.83
C PRO A 296 17.56 10.75 10.57
N PRO A 297 17.27 10.33 9.33
CA PRO A 297 17.42 8.92 8.93
C PRO A 297 18.84 8.44 9.21
N THR A 298 18.98 7.19 9.63
CA THR A 298 20.30 6.56 9.81
C THR A 298 21.06 6.60 8.48
N PRO A 299 22.33 7.06 8.47
CA PRO A 299 23.11 7.12 7.24
C PRO A 299 23.19 5.77 6.54
N PRO A 300 23.13 5.72 5.18
CA PRO A 300 23.07 4.46 4.42
C PRO A 300 24.19 3.46 4.77
N GLU A 301 25.41 3.96 4.98
CA GLU A 301 26.57 3.11 5.35
C GLU A 301 26.41 2.48 6.73
N GLN A 302 25.89 3.22 7.70
CA GLN A 302 25.59 2.72 9.04
C GLN A 302 24.43 1.73 9.00
N TRP A 303 23.36 2.07 8.28
CA TRP A 303 22.18 1.23 8.11
C TRP A 303 22.53 -0.12 7.44
N ALA A 304 23.40 -0.08 6.41
CA ALA A 304 23.84 -1.31 5.72
C ALA A 304 24.61 -2.28 6.63
N LYS A 305 25.30 -1.80 7.66
CA LYS A 305 26.01 -2.65 8.62
C LYS A 305 25.07 -3.58 9.41
N LEU A 306 23.78 -3.23 9.51
CA LEU A 306 22.76 -4.08 10.15
C LEU A 306 22.55 -5.41 9.41
N PHE A 307 22.91 -5.51 8.12
CA PHE A 307 22.83 -6.74 7.31
C PHE A 307 24.12 -7.58 7.37
N GLY A 308 25.24 -7.01 7.79
CA GLY A 308 26.55 -7.68 7.87
C GLY A 308 26.93 -8.19 9.27
N ALA A 309 26.16 -7.85 10.28
CA ALA A 309 26.42 -8.25 11.67
C ALA A 309 25.83 -9.66 11.96
N ARG A 310 26.33 -10.70 11.26
CA ARG A 310 26.07 -12.11 11.59
C ARG A 310 27.35 -12.75 12.10
#